data_9fced666497d4ef15a935e9af8382cd8
#
_entry.id   9fced666497d4ef15a935e9af8382cd8
#
_cell.length_a   1.000
_cell.length_b   1.000
_cell.length_c   1.000
_cell.angle_alpha   90.00
_cell.angle_beta   90.00
_cell.angle_gamma   90.00
#
_symmetry.space_group_name_H-M   'P 1'
#
loop_
_entity.id
_entity.type
_entity.pdbx_description
1 polymer ?
#
loop_
_entity_poly.entity_id
_entity_poly.type
_entity_poly.pdbx_seq_one_letter_code
_entity_poly.pdbx_strand_id
1 'polypeptide(L)'
;MQLTNQIHFRNLRGDLFGGVTAAIIALPMALAFGVASGAGAAAGLWGAVLVGFFAALFGGTPTLISEPTGPMTVVMTAVIANLTAASPENGLAMAFTVVMLAGVFQILFGLLRLGRYVTMMPYTVISGFMSGIGIILVILQLAPFLGQASPPGGVLGTLRAIPDLLANIRPEETLLALVTVAIIGFMPRKFKRIAPPQLVALIIGTVLSLVLFPGLEIRQIGEISAGFPALQVPTFSGDQLQLMFVDAAVLGMLGCIDALLTSVIADSLTRTEHNSNKELIGQGLGNVMSGLFGGIAGAGATMGTVVNIQAGGRTALSGLTRAGVLLAVILVAANYVAVIPLAVLSGIALKVGIDIIDWNFLKRAHQVSIKGSLIMYGVILLTVLVDLIAAVGIGVFIANILTIERMSALQAESVKTITDADDAVLLTPNEKRWLDEANGRVLLFQLSGPMIFGVAKAISREHNAIQDCDAIVFDLSEVRHLGVTASLALENAVKEAVEKGRRVFIVVAAGQTKRRLEKLKVFGLIPHEHLYRDRAEALRSAVTASFPTTGTVA
;
A
#
# COMPACT_ATOMS: atom_id res chain seq x y z
N MET A 1 14.27 15.79 15.51
CA MET A 1 13.62 14.49 15.35
C MET A 1 14.26 13.53 16.36
N GLN A 2 13.52 12.99 17.31
CA GLN A 2 14.07 11.97 18.20
C GLN A 2 14.29 10.71 17.37
N LEU A 3 15.55 10.28 17.23
CA LEU A 3 15.93 9.13 16.43
C LEU A 3 15.42 7.81 17.02
N THR A 4 15.47 7.68 18.35
CA THR A 4 15.01 6.48 19.05
C THR A 4 13.63 6.70 19.67
N ASN A 5 12.87 5.63 19.84
CA ASN A 5 11.66 5.63 20.63
C ASN A 5 12.00 5.75 22.12
N GLN A 6 11.24 6.56 22.86
CA GLN A 6 11.41 6.61 24.29
C GLN A 6 10.89 5.33 24.93
N ILE A 7 11.73 4.66 25.70
CA ILE A 7 11.34 3.51 26.49
C ILE A 7 10.73 4.01 27.79
N HIS A 8 9.42 3.82 27.95
CA HIS A 8 8.70 4.19 29.15
C HIS A 8 8.26 2.96 29.92
N PHE A 9 8.59 2.90 31.21
CA PHE A 9 8.17 1.80 32.08
C PHE A 9 6.75 1.95 32.66
N ARG A 10 6.02 2.98 32.24
CA ARG A 10 4.63 3.25 32.74
C ARG A 10 3.65 2.12 32.41
N ASN A 11 3.86 1.37 31.33
CA ASN A 11 3.04 0.24 30.91
C ASN A 11 3.82 -1.10 30.92
N LEU A 12 4.82 -1.23 31.78
CA LEU A 12 5.74 -2.37 31.80
C LEU A 12 5.03 -3.74 31.73
N ARG A 13 4.01 -3.93 32.56
CA ARG A 13 3.25 -5.21 32.57
C ARG A 13 2.55 -5.48 31.24
N GLY A 14 1.90 -4.48 30.65
CA GLY A 14 1.20 -4.61 29.36
C GLY A 14 2.18 -4.85 28.22
N ASP A 15 3.30 -4.14 28.21
CA ASP A 15 4.33 -4.29 27.16
C ASP A 15 5.06 -5.63 27.23
N LEU A 16 5.39 -6.12 28.45
CA LEU A 16 5.97 -7.45 28.61
C LEU A 16 4.97 -8.53 28.16
N PHE A 17 3.71 -8.45 28.60
CA PHE A 17 2.71 -9.44 28.24
C PHE A 17 2.39 -9.41 26.74
N GLY A 18 2.26 -8.22 26.16
CA GLY A 18 2.06 -8.02 24.72
C GLY A 18 3.23 -8.57 23.91
N GLY A 19 4.46 -8.25 24.30
CA GLY A 19 5.68 -8.73 23.65
C GLY A 19 5.85 -10.24 23.70
N VAL A 20 5.64 -10.86 24.87
CA VAL A 20 5.67 -12.33 25.01
C VAL A 20 4.60 -13.00 24.16
N THR A 21 3.36 -12.47 24.18
CA THR A 21 2.26 -13.04 23.39
C THR A 21 2.56 -12.93 21.89
N ALA A 22 3.11 -11.80 21.45
CA ALA A 22 3.52 -11.62 20.07
C ALA A 22 4.68 -12.56 19.69
N ALA A 23 5.65 -12.82 20.58
CA ALA A 23 6.74 -13.75 20.33
C ALA A 23 6.25 -15.20 20.15
N ILE A 24 5.27 -15.62 20.93
CA ILE A 24 4.66 -16.96 20.83
C ILE A 24 4.02 -17.18 19.44
N ILE A 25 3.41 -16.16 18.86
CA ILE A 25 2.84 -16.24 17.52
C ILE A 25 3.92 -16.13 16.45
N ALA A 26 4.90 -15.27 16.66
CA ALA A 26 5.98 -15.02 15.72
C ALA A 26 6.88 -16.24 15.50
N LEU A 27 7.10 -17.05 16.51
CA LEU A 27 8.02 -18.18 16.44
C LEU A 27 7.69 -19.17 15.31
N PRO A 28 6.48 -19.77 15.22
CA PRO A 28 6.16 -20.69 14.14
C PRO A 28 6.14 -20.00 12.77
N MET A 29 5.77 -18.72 12.72
CA MET A 29 5.76 -17.93 11.49
C MET A 29 7.17 -17.67 10.96
N ALA A 30 8.08 -17.24 11.83
CA ALA A 30 9.48 -16.99 11.45
C ALA A 30 10.16 -18.26 10.94
N LEU A 31 9.94 -19.41 11.61
CA LEU A 31 10.44 -20.71 11.15
C LEU A 31 9.87 -21.08 9.77
N ALA A 32 8.54 -21.00 9.61
CA ALA A 32 7.87 -21.36 8.38
C ALA A 32 8.32 -20.47 7.21
N PHE A 33 8.44 -19.17 7.41
CA PHE A 33 8.88 -18.23 6.37
C PHE A 33 10.38 -18.35 6.07
N GLY A 34 11.21 -18.64 7.05
CA GLY A 34 12.62 -18.93 6.83
C GLY A 34 12.81 -20.15 5.92
N VAL A 35 12.09 -21.24 6.19
CA VAL A 35 12.11 -22.46 5.36
C VAL A 35 11.48 -22.18 3.99
N ALA A 36 10.32 -21.53 3.93
CA ALA A 36 9.62 -21.23 2.70
C ALA A 36 10.43 -20.33 1.75
N SER A 37 11.24 -19.42 2.29
CA SER A 37 12.12 -18.56 1.48
C SER A 37 13.31 -19.30 0.85
N GLY A 38 13.63 -20.49 1.34
CA GLY A 38 14.86 -21.22 0.95
C GLY A 38 16.11 -20.81 1.72
N ALA A 39 16.04 -19.81 2.60
CA ALA A 39 17.18 -19.39 3.43
C ALA A 39 17.38 -20.27 4.69
N GLY A 40 16.36 -21.06 5.05
CA GLY A 40 16.36 -21.90 6.24
C GLY A 40 15.72 -21.26 7.47
N ALA A 41 15.33 -22.10 8.43
CA ALA A 41 14.60 -21.68 9.63
C ALA A 41 15.40 -20.67 10.50
N ALA A 42 16.71 -20.83 10.59
CA ALA A 42 17.59 -19.92 11.31
C ALA A 42 17.53 -18.50 10.76
N ALA A 43 17.59 -18.35 9.43
CA ALA A 43 17.49 -17.05 8.76
C ALA A 43 16.12 -16.37 9.02
N GLY A 44 15.04 -17.14 9.11
CA GLY A 44 13.72 -16.64 9.51
C GLY A 44 13.69 -16.10 10.95
N LEU A 45 14.25 -16.85 11.90
CA LEU A 45 14.33 -16.44 13.30
C LEU A 45 15.21 -15.20 13.50
N TRP A 46 16.40 -15.17 12.89
CA TRP A 46 17.28 -13.99 12.97
C TRP A 46 16.67 -12.76 12.32
N GLY A 47 15.97 -12.95 11.18
CA GLY A 47 15.17 -11.89 10.56
C GLY A 47 14.12 -11.33 11.54
N ALA A 48 13.39 -12.21 12.22
CA ALA A 48 12.38 -11.81 13.19
C ALA A 48 12.98 -11.06 14.39
N VAL A 49 14.12 -11.50 14.92
CA VAL A 49 14.82 -10.83 16.04
C VAL A 49 15.33 -9.46 15.61
N LEU A 50 16.10 -9.39 14.53
CA LEU A 50 16.82 -8.18 14.14
C LEU A 50 15.88 -7.12 13.57
N VAL A 51 15.01 -7.49 12.62
CA VAL A 51 14.03 -6.53 12.10
C VAL A 51 13.14 -6.03 13.23
N GLY A 52 12.65 -6.94 14.09
CA GLY A 52 11.79 -6.57 15.21
C GLY A 52 12.46 -5.66 16.23
N PHE A 53 13.71 -5.92 16.57
CA PHE A 53 14.48 -5.09 17.51
C PHE A 53 14.70 -3.67 17.00
N PHE A 54 15.27 -3.56 15.79
CA PHE A 54 15.61 -2.25 15.23
C PHE A 54 14.36 -1.45 14.84
N ALA A 55 13.33 -2.07 14.27
CA ALA A 55 12.07 -1.40 13.97
C ALA A 55 11.37 -0.91 15.25
N ALA A 56 11.34 -1.68 16.32
CA ALA A 56 10.78 -1.23 17.60
C ALA A 56 11.54 -0.04 18.19
N LEU A 57 12.87 -0.02 18.06
CA LEU A 57 13.71 1.02 18.64
C LEU A 57 13.69 2.32 17.82
N PHE A 58 13.69 2.23 16.49
CA PHE A 58 13.86 3.36 15.57
C PHE A 58 12.60 3.69 14.76
N GLY A 59 11.59 2.83 14.73
CA GLY A 59 10.36 3.01 13.96
C GLY A 59 9.46 4.13 14.44
N GLY A 60 8.49 4.47 13.63
CA GLY A 60 7.53 5.56 13.88
C GLY A 60 6.22 5.11 14.52
N THR A 61 6.03 3.79 14.72
CA THR A 61 4.82 3.17 15.26
C THR A 61 5.17 2.32 16.49
N PRO A 62 5.11 2.87 17.69
CA PRO A 62 5.65 2.21 18.89
C PRO A 62 5.07 0.82 19.21
N THR A 63 3.84 0.55 18.78
CA THR A 63 3.14 -0.73 19.04
C THR A 63 3.28 -1.75 17.92
N LEU A 64 3.90 -1.36 16.81
CA LEU A 64 4.07 -2.23 15.65
C LEU A 64 5.07 -3.34 15.94
N ILE A 65 4.68 -4.54 15.53
CA ILE A 65 5.56 -5.72 15.55
C ILE A 65 6.06 -5.97 14.14
N SER A 66 7.39 -6.06 13.98
CA SER A 66 8.05 -6.30 12.70
C SER A 66 8.74 -7.64 12.68
N GLU A 67 8.57 -8.39 11.61
CA GLU A 67 9.09 -9.75 11.42
C GLU A 67 9.05 -10.13 9.92
N PRO A 68 9.64 -11.26 9.51
CA PRO A 68 9.38 -11.81 8.20
C PRO A 68 7.88 -11.98 7.97
N THR A 69 7.38 -11.46 6.85
CA THR A 69 5.97 -11.52 6.47
C THR A 69 5.79 -12.39 5.23
N GLY A 70 4.57 -12.85 4.97
CA GLY A 70 4.25 -13.64 3.77
C GLY A 70 4.69 -12.95 2.49
N PRO A 71 4.32 -11.68 2.27
CA PRO A 71 4.76 -10.91 1.10
C PRO A 71 6.27 -10.85 0.93
N MET A 72 7.00 -10.51 1.99
CA MET A 72 8.46 -10.44 1.97
C MET A 72 9.09 -11.81 1.68
N THR A 73 8.52 -12.87 2.23
CA THR A 73 8.97 -14.26 2.02
C THR A 73 8.84 -14.69 0.58
N VAL A 74 7.73 -14.37 -0.09
CA VAL A 74 7.51 -14.73 -1.51
C VAL A 74 8.57 -14.09 -2.39
N VAL A 75 8.86 -12.80 -2.19
CA VAL A 75 9.93 -12.12 -2.93
C VAL A 75 11.29 -12.73 -2.62
N MET A 76 11.59 -12.99 -1.35
CA MET A 76 12.84 -13.65 -0.94
C MET A 76 13.01 -15.03 -1.57
N THR A 77 11.93 -15.82 -1.71
CA THR A 77 11.98 -17.12 -2.39
C THR A 77 12.44 -16.96 -3.85
N ALA A 78 11.89 -15.97 -4.56
CA ALA A 78 12.28 -15.69 -5.96
C ALA A 78 13.73 -15.20 -6.04
N VAL A 79 14.13 -14.27 -5.17
CA VAL A 79 15.50 -13.72 -5.10
C VAL A 79 16.52 -14.84 -4.85
N ILE A 80 16.29 -15.66 -3.84
CA ILE A 80 17.18 -16.77 -3.49
C ILE A 80 17.26 -17.79 -4.64
N ALA A 81 16.13 -18.17 -5.20
CA ALA A 81 16.08 -19.13 -6.30
C ALA A 81 16.87 -18.63 -7.53
N ASN A 82 16.66 -17.36 -7.93
CA ASN A 82 17.33 -16.77 -9.09
C ASN A 82 18.84 -16.63 -8.88
N LEU A 83 19.25 -16.09 -7.74
CA LEU A 83 20.67 -15.87 -7.44
C LEU A 83 21.43 -17.18 -7.21
N THR A 84 20.80 -18.17 -6.58
CA THR A 84 21.40 -19.51 -6.39
C THR A 84 21.51 -20.28 -7.70
N ALA A 85 20.52 -20.14 -8.60
CA ALA A 85 20.60 -20.73 -9.94
C ALA A 85 21.73 -20.11 -10.77
N ALA A 86 21.95 -18.80 -10.65
CA ALA A 86 23.02 -18.09 -11.37
C ALA A 86 24.41 -18.31 -10.72
N SER A 87 24.49 -18.45 -9.41
CA SER A 87 25.74 -18.64 -8.66
C SER A 87 25.49 -19.56 -7.45
N PRO A 88 25.62 -20.89 -7.60
CA PRO A 88 25.31 -21.85 -6.54
C PRO A 88 26.12 -21.64 -5.25
N GLU A 89 27.38 -21.19 -5.35
CA GLU A 89 28.26 -20.99 -4.20
C GLU A 89 27.96 -19.69 -3.42
N ASN A 90 27.58 -18.61 -4.12
CA ASN A 90 27.43 -17.27 -3.53
C ASN A 90 25.98 -16.75 -3.54
N GLY A 91 25.03 -17.48 -4.14
CA GLY A 91 23.67 -17.02 -4.33
C GLY A 91 22.95 -16.62 -3.05
N LEU A 92 23.13 -17.39 -1.98
CA LEU A 92 22.55 -17.08 -0.67
C LEU A 92 23.18 -15.81 -0.04
N ALA A 93 24.50 -15.64 -0.13
CA ALA A 93 25.18 -14.44 0.36
C ALA A 93 24.76 -13.18 -0.41
N MET A 94 24.58 -13.31 -1.75
CA MET A 94 24.03 -12.24 -2.58
C MET A 94 22.58 -11.93 -2.21
N ALA A 95 21.75 -12.93 -1.87
CA ALA A 95 20.39 -12.71 -1.41
C ALA A 95 20.33 -11.92 -0.08
N PHE A 96 21.21 -12.20 0.86
CA PHE A 96 21.35 -11.39 2.08
C PHE A 96 21.83 -9.96 1.77
N THR A 97 22.69 -9.79 0.77
CA THR A 97 23.07 -8.46 0.27
C THR A 97 21.87 -7.72 -0.32
N VAL A 98 20.97 -8.38 -1.02
CA VAL A 98 19.70 -7.81 -1.50
C VAL A 98 18.84 -7.34 -0.33
N VAL A 99 18.78 -8.09 0.78
CA VAL A 99 18.07 -7.65 2.01
C VAL A 99 18.69 -6.38 2.59
N MET A 100 20.02 -6.29 2.65
CA MET A 100 20.71 -5.06 3.10
C MET A 100 20.37 -3.87 2.21
N LEU A 101 20.45 -4.06 0.88
CA LEU A 101 20.10 -3.01 -0.09
C LEU A 101 18.64 -2.60 0.00
N ALA A 102 17.72 -3.54 0.21
CA ALA A 102 16.30 -3.25 0.44
C ALA A 102 16.11 -2.36 1.68
N GLY A 103 16.84 -2.66 2.76
CA GLY A 103 16.87 -1.81 3.95
C GLY A 103 17.39 -0.39 3.66
N VAL A 104 18.43 -0.26 2.84
CA VAL A 104 18.94 1.05 2.40
C VAL A 104 17.89 1.80 1.59
N PHE A 105 17.17 1.15 0.67
CA PHE A 105 16.06 1.77 -0.07
C PHE A 105 14.96 2.28 0.88
N GLN A 106 14.58 1.50 1.89
CA GLN A 106 13.58 1.92 2.87
C GLN A 106 14.04 3.15 3.66
N ILE A 107 15.32 3.19 4.08
CA ILE A 107 15.91 4.37 4.75
C ILE A 107 15.84 5.58 3.83
N LEU A 108 16.22 5.43 2.57
CA LEU A 108 16.16 6.51 1.57
C LEU A 108 14.73 7.02 1.38
N PHE A 109 13.73 6.13 1.28
CA PHE A 109 12.32 6.53 1.19
C PHE A 109 11.86 7.31 2.43
N GLY A 110 12.29 6.90 3.62
CA GLY A 110 12.01 7.63 4.86
C GLY A 110 12.65 9.01 4.88
N LEU A 111 13.95 9.12 4.51
CA LEU A 111 14.68 10.38 4.45
C LEU A 111 14.13 11.35 3.40
N LEU A 112 13.75 10.85 2.23
CA LEU A 112 13.10 11.62 1.16
C LEU A 112 11.62 11.95 1.47
N ARG A 113 11.12 11.54 2.63
CA ARG A 113 9.73 11.79 3.09
C ARG A 113 8.67 11.22 2.15
N LEU A 114 8.93 10.07 1.55
CA LEU A 114 8.02 9.41 0.62
C LEU A 114 6.95 8.55 1.32
N GLY A 115 7.03 8.33 2.64
CA GLY A 115 6.10 7.49 3.39
C GLY A 115 4.63 7.84 3.20
N ARG A 116 4.29 9.14 3.13
CA ARG A 116 2.91 9.59 2.88
C ARG A 116 2.34 9.18 1.51
N TYR A 117 3.19 8.95 0.51
CA TYR A 117 2.73 8.57 -0.83
C TYR A 117 2.42 7.08 -0.93
N VAL A 118 3.07 6.26 -0.12
CA VAL A 118 2.79 4.82 -0.06
C VAL A 118 1.37 4.56 0.44
N THR A 119 0.88 5.37 1.39
CA THR A 119 -0.49 5.24 1.93
C THR A 119 -1.58 5.71 0.95
N MET A 120 -1.21 6.34 -0.18
CA MET A 120 -2.15 6.80 -1.22
C MET A 120 -2.46 5.73 -2.28
N MET A 121 -1.92 4.52 -2.15
CA MET A 121 -2.20 3.45 -3.11
C MET A 121 -3.67 3.03 -3.08
N PRO A 122 -4.32 2.85 -4.25
CA PRO A 122 -5.71 2.40 -4.31
C PRO A 122 -5.90 1.01 -3.69
N TYR A 123 -6.93 0.86 -2.87
CA TYR A 123 -7.20 -0.39 -2.15
C TYR A 123 -7.34 -1.61 -3.07
N THR A 124 -7.92 -1.43 -4.27
CA THR A 124 -8.07 -2.49 -5.29
C THR A 124 -6.74 -3.09 -5.74
N VAL A 125 -5.69 -2.26 -5.83
CA VAL A 125 -4.33 -2.70 -6.19
C VAL A 125 -3.71 -3.45 -5.01
N ILE A 126 -3.81 -2.90 -3.80
CA ILE A 126 -3.29 -3.53 -2.57
C ILE A 126 -3.94 -4.90 -2.35
N SER A 127 -5.28 -4.97 -2.41
CA SER A 127 -6.04 -6.21 -2.24
C SER A 127 -5.71 -7.24 -3.32
N GLY A 128 -5.58 -6.81 -4.59
CA GLY A 128 -5.16 -7.68 -5.69
C GLY A 128 -3.75 -8.22 -5.49
N PHE A 129 -2.82 -7.37 -5.13
CA PHE A 129 -1.43 -7.72 -4.88
C PHE A 129 -1.28 -8.69 -3.70
N MET A 130 -1.88 -8.39 -2.54
CA MET A 130 -1.87 -9.26 -1.36
C MET A 130 -2.50 -10.62 -1.66
N SER A 131 -3.62 -10.63 -2.39
CA SER A 131 -4.26 -11.89 -2.80
C SER A 131 -3.37 -12.68 -3.76
N GLY A 132 -2.70 -12.03 -4.71
CA GLY A 132 -1.73 -12.67 -5.59
C GLY A 132 -0.58 -13.31 -4.82
N ILE A 133 -0.01 -12.61 -3.85
CA ILE A 133 1.04 -13.14 -2.96
C ILE A 133 0.53 -14.34 -2.16
N GLY A 134 -0.69 -14.26 -1.61
CA GLY A 134 -1.30 -15.39 -0.89
C GLY A 134 -1.40 -16.63 -1.79
N ILE A 135 -1.83 -16.46 -3.04
CA ILE A 135 -1.89 -17.55 -4.03
C ILE A 135 -0.50 -18.09 -4.34
N ILE A 136 0.50 -17.24 -4.54
CA ILE A 136 1.89 -17.66 -4.78
C ILE A 136 2.39 -18.51 -3.61
N LEU A 137 2.18 -18.04 -2.38
CA LEU A 137 2.61 -18.77 -1.19
C LEU A 137 1.95 -20.15 -1.08
N VAL A 138 0.64 -20.23 -1.35
CA VAL A 138 -0.07 -21.52 -1.41
C VAL A 138 0.56 -22.46 -2.46
N ILE A 139 0.81 -21.97 -3.67
CA ILE A 139 1.38 -22.78 -4.75
C ILE A 139 2.79 -23.29 -4.38
N LEU A 140 3.65 -22.40 -3.88
CA LEU A 140 5.01 -22.77 -3.51
C LEU A 140 5.08 -23.77 -2.34
N GLN A 141 4.06 -23.78 -1.48
CA GLN A 141 3.99 -24.72 -0.36
C GLN A 141 3.41 -26.11 -0.73
N LEU A 142 2.89 -26.30 -1.95
CA LEU A 142 2.31 -27.60 -2.35
C LEU A 142 3.33 -28.74 -2.28
N ALA A 143 4.54 -28.54 -2.78
CA ALA A 143 5.56 -29.60 -2.79
C ALA A 143 6.02 -29.98 -1.36
N PRO A 144 6.45 -29.04 -0.49
CA PRO A 144 6.76 -29.35 0.91
C PRO A 144 5.59 -29.96 1.68
N PHE A 145 4.35 -29.53 1.38
CA PHE A 145 3.12 -30.06 1.97
C PHE A 145 2.92 -31.55 1.64
N LEU A 146 3.25 -31.95 0.41
CA LEU A 146 3.18 -33.34 -0.05
C LEU A 146 4.44 -34.14 0.30
N GLY A 147 5.33 -33.61 1.08
CA GLY A 147 6.53 -34.29 1.53
C GLY A 147 7.68 -34.26 0.52
N GLN A 148 7.70 -33.32 -0.41
CA GLN A 148 8.67 -33.28 -1.50
C GLN A 148 9.48 -31.97 -1.48
N ALA A 149 10.62 -31.97 -2.15
CA ALA A 149 11.41 -30.75 -2.35
C ALA A 149 10.69 -29.82 -3.34
N SER A 150 10.87 -28.51 -3.17
CA SER A 150 10.30 -27.52 -4.08
C SER A 150 10.93 -27.65 -5.47
N PRO A 151 10.13 -27.78 -6.53
CA PRO A 151 10.62 -27.83 -7.91
C PRO A 151 11.32 -26.52 -8.31
N PRO A 152 12.31 -26.56 -9.21
CA PRO A 152 12.90 -25.35 -9.77
C PRO A 152 11.90 -24.60 -10.66
N GLY A 153 12.08 -23.28 -10.82
CA GLY A 153 11.23 -22.44 -11.66
C GLY A 153 10.05 -21.77 -10.94
N GLY A 154 10.08 -21.74 -9.60
CA GLY A 154 9.12 -20.98 -8.80
C GLY A 154 7.67 -21.43 -8.99
N VAL A 155 6.74 -20.45 -9.12
CA VAL A 155 5.31 -20.72 -9.27
C VAL A 155 5.01 -21.57 -10.50
N LEU A 156 5.52 -21.18 -11.67
CA LEU A 156 5.29 -21.90 -12.91
C LEU A 156 5.93 -23.30 -12.90
N GLY A 157 7.11 -23.43 -12.28
CA GLY A 157 7.77 -24.72 -12.08
C GLY A 157 6.93 -25.65 -11.22
N THR A 158 6.42 -25.16 -10.10
CA THR A 158 5.55 -25.92 -9.20
C THR A 158 4.24 -26.33 -9.87
N LEU A 159 3.59 -25.41 -10.62
CA LEU A 159 2.35 -25.73 -11.33
C LEU A 159 2.56 -26.81 -12.40
N ARG A 160 3.68 -26.78 -13.13
CA ARG A 160 4.02 -27.83 -14.12
C ARG A 160 4.34 -29.18 -13.46
N ALA A 161 4.91 -29.15 -12.27
CA ALA A 161 5.27 -30.35 -11.52
C ALA A 161 4.07 -30.98 -10.75
N ILE A 162 2.89 -30.38 -10.74
CA ILE A 162 1.73 -30.92 -10.00
C ILE A 162 1.45 -32.40 -10.29
N PRO A 163 1.45 -32.89 -11.56
CA PRO A 163 1.23 -34.33 -11.83
C PRO A 163 2.25 -35.23 -11.13
N ASP A 164 3.55 -34.83 -11.18
CA ASP A 164 4.63 -35.62 -10.56
C ASP A 164 4.55 -35.53 -9.02
N LEU A 165 4.20 -34.36 -8.47
CA LEU A 165 3.98 -34.18 -7.05
C LEU A 165 2.85 -35.06 -6.52
N LEU A 166 1.75 -35.18 -7.27
CA LEU A 166 0.63 -36.05 -6.90
C LEU A 166 0.94 -37.55 -7.05
N ALA A 167 1.82 -37.91 -7.99
CA ALA A 167 2.24 -39.28 -8.16
C ALA A 167 3.21 -39.79 -7.06
N ASN A 168 3.95 -38.87 -6.45
CA ASN A 168 5.00 -39.18 -5.46
C ASN A 168 4.70 -38.64 -4.06
N ILE A 169 3.45 -38.63 -3.65
CA ILE A 169 3.03 -38.17 -2.31
C ILE A 169 3.70 -38.99 -1.23
N ARG A 170 4.23 -38.33 -0.20
CA ARG A 170 4.66 -38.96 1.05
C ARG A 170 3.54 -38.90 2.09
N PRO A 171 2.84 -40.00 2.35
CA PRO A 171 1.61 -39.99 3.15
C PRO A 171 1.82 -39.46 4.57
N GLU A 172 2.94 -39.80 5.19
CA GLU A 172 3.28 -39.45 6.58
C GLU A 172 3.48 -37.93 6.73
N GLU A 173 4.28 -37.34 5.85
CA GLU A 173 4.52 -35.90 5.84
C GLU A 173 3.24 -35.12 5.46
N THR A 174 2.49 -35.61 4.47
CA THR A 174 1.22 -35.02 4.05
C THR A 174 0.17 -35.06 5.16
N LEU A 175 0.11 -36.17 5.92
CA LEU A 175 -0.78 -36.27 7.08
C LEU A 175 -0.44 -35.23 8.15
N LEU A 176 0.84 -35.05 8.46
CA LEU A 176 1.28 -34.01 9.41
C LEU A 176 0.90 -32.61 8.95
N ALA A 177 1.09 -32.31 7.66
CA ALA A 177 0.69 -31.04 7.08
C ALA A 177 -0.84 -30.82 7.11
N LEU A 178 -1.62 -31.83 6.79
CA LEU A 178 -3.11 -31.79 6.86
C LEU A 178 -3.60 -31.58 8.30
N VAL A 179 -3.04 -32.31 9.24
CA VAL A 179 -3.38 -32.13 10.68
C VAL A 179 -3.03 -30.71 11.13
N THR A 180 -1.89 -30.18 10.71
CA THR A 180 -1.50 -28.79 10.99
C THR A 180 -2.53 -27.78 10.49
N VAL A 181 -2.93 -27.89 9.22
CA VAL A 181 -3.95 -27.00 8.63
C VAL A 181 -5.29 -27.18 9.34
N ALA A 182 -5.67 -28.41 9.67
CA ALA A 182 -6.93 -28.70 10.37
C ALA A 182 -6.94 -28.07 11.78
N ILE A 183 -5.84 -28.18 12.54
CA ILE A 183 -5.74 -27.55 13.87
C ILE A 183 -5.91 -26.02 13.73
N ILE A 184 -5.17 -25.38 12.82
CA ILE A 184 -5.23 -23.92 12.65
C ILE A 184 -6.65 -23.47 12.21
N GLY A 185 -7.26 -24.20 11.28
CA GLY A 185 -8.57 -23.87 10.72
C GLY A 185 -9.73 -24.10 11.69
N PHE A 186 -9.79 -25.27 12.30
CA PHE A 186 -10.94 -25.74 13.07
C PHE A 186 -10.83 -25.56 14.58
N MET A 187 -9.72 -25.01 15.11
CA MET A 187 -9.56 -24.77 16.55
C MET A 187 -10.73 -23.92 17.09
N PRO A 188 -11.44 -24.39 18.15
CA PRO A 188 -12.53 -23.64 18.75
C PRO A 188 -12.09 -22.28 19.31
N ARG A 189 -12.96 -21.28 19.23
CA ARG A 189 -12.68 -19.90 19.70
C ARG A 189 -12.22 -19.83 21.16
N LYS A 190 -12.68 -20.75 22.01
CA LYS A 190 -12.29 -20.83 23.43
C LYS A 190 -10.78 -21.14 23.56
N PHE A 191 -10.26 -22.09 22.78
CA PHE A 191 -8.85 -22.46 22.80
C PHE A 191 -7.96 -21.42 22.11
N LYS A 192 -8.44 -20.74 21.05
CA LYS A 192 -7.71 -19.61 20.40
C LYS A 192 -7.40 -18.46 21.36
N ARG A 193 -8.16 -18.34 22.46
CA ARG A 193 -7.90 -17.33 23.50
C ARG A 193 -6.77 -17.73 24.47
N ILE A 194 -6.49 -19.03 24.57
CA ILE A 194 -5.50 -19.58 25.51
C ILE A 194 -4.14 -19.72 24.82
N ALA A 195 -4.14 -20.25 23.59
CA ALA A 195 -2.91 -20.46 22.83
C ALA A 195 -3.15 -20.17 21.32
N PRO A 196 -2.15 -19.55 20.64
CA PRO A 196 -2.20 -19.33 19.20
C PRO A 196 -2.31 -20.65 18.43
N PRO A 197 -3.21 -20.78 17.45
CA PRO A 197 -3.39 -22.01 16.68
C PRO A 197 -2.13 -22.51 16.01
N GLN A 198 -1.28 -21.60 15.50
CA GLN A 198 -0.03 -21.94 14.82
C GLN A 198 0.97 -22.61 15.77
N LEU A 199 1.07 -22.12 17.02
CA LEU A 199 1.95 -22.73 18.02
C LEU A 199 1.43 -24.12 18.42
N VAL A 200 0.12 -24.24 18.65
CA VAL A 200 -0.51 -25.53 18.99
C VAL A 200 -0.30 -26.54 17.87
N ALA A 201 -0.48 -26.13 16.62
CA ALA A 201 -0.25 -26.97 15.46
C ALA A 201 1.22 -27.38 15.33
N LEU A 202 2.16 -26.46 15.61
CA LEU A 202 3.59 -26.74 15.63
C LEU A 202 3.94 -27.82 16.67
N ILE A 203 3.49 -27.66 17.90
CA ILE A 203 3.77 -28.59 19.00
C ILE A 203 3.11 -29.95 18.72
N ILE A 204 1.81 -29.97 18.41
CA ILE A 204 1.09 -31.22 18.16
C ILE A 204 1.66 -31.94 16.93
N GLY A 205 1.92 -31.23 15.83
CA GLY A 205 2.50 -31.81 14.62
C GLY A 205 3.87 -32.41 14.87
N THR A 206 4.72 -31.73 15.65
CA THR A 206 6.05 -32.25 16.04
C THR A 206 5.93 -33.47 16.94
N VAL A 207 5.06 -33.42 17.97
CA VAL A 207 4.85 -34.57 18.86
C VAL A 207 4.30 -35.79 18.10
N LEU A 208 3.31 -35.56 17.20
CA LEU A 208 2.75 -36.63 16.35
C LEU A 208 3.84 -37.25 15.46
N SER A 209 4.73 -36.45 14.89
CA SER A 209 5.86 -36.94 14.09
C SER A 209 6.74 -37.89 14.88
N LEU A 210 7.08 -37.51 16.11
CA LEU A 210 7.96 -38.32 16.97
C LEU A 210 7.30 -39.58 17.52
N VAL A 211 6.00 -39.55 17.77
CA VAL A 211 5.25 -40.65 18.39
C VAL A 211 4.69 -41.65 17.36
N LEU A 212 4.10 -41.14 16.25
CA LEU A 212 3.45 -42.01 15.26
C LEU A 212 4.42 -42.59 14.22
N PHE A 213 5.53 -41.89 13.98
CA PHE A 213 6.48 -42.25 12.92
C PHE A 213 7.92 -42.45 13.44
N PRO A 214 8.13 -43.17 14.54
CA PRO A 214 9.48 -43.43 15.05
C PRO A 214 10.25 -44.28 14.04
N GLY A 215 11.39 -43.80 13.56
CA GLY A 215 12.25 -44.52 12.61
C GLY A 215 11.93 -44.31 11.12
N LEU A 216 10.94 -43.51 10.77
CA LEU A 216 10.76 -43.03 9.39
C LEU A 216 11.59 -41.76 9.13
N GLU A 217 12.16 -41.64 7.96
CA GLU A 217 12.93 -40.48 7.54
C GLU A 217 11.98 -39.30 7.18
N ILE A 218 11.44 -38.64 8.22
CA ILE A 218 10.66 -37.41 8.06
C ILE A 218 11.64 -36.25 7.96
N ARG A 219 11.47 -35.40 6.96
CA ARG A 219 12.31 -34.22 6.78
C ARG A 219 12.04 -33.21 7.91
N GLN A 220 13.10 -32.86 8.63
CA GLN A 220 13.08 -31.93 9.75
C GLN A 220 13.89 -30.67 9.41
N ILE A 221 13.79 -29.63 10.24
CA ILE A 221 14.59 -28.42 10.11
C ILE A 221 16.10 -28.74 10.15
N GLY A 222 16.50 -29.70 10.97
CA GLY A 222 17.91 -30.03 11.20
C GLY A 222 18.56 -29.09 12.21
N GLU A 223 19.88 -29.23 12.39
CA GLU A 223 20.62 -28.47 13.39
C GLU A 223 20.60 -26.97 13.12
N ILE A 224 20.17 -26.21 14.12
CA ILE A 224 20.28 -24.75 14.18
C ILE A 224 21.43 -24.43 15.11
N SER A 225 22.45 -23.72 14.61
CA SER A 225 23.57 -23.29 15.45
C SER A 225 23.04 -22.40 16.59
N ALA A 226 23.18 -22.88 17.81
CA ALA A 226 22.90 -22.12 19.02
C ALA A 226 24.01 -21.07 19.22
N GLY A 227 23.87 -19.89 18.65
CA GLY A 227 24.85 -18.82 18.74
C GLY A 227 24.53 -17.65 17.85
N PHE A 228 25.28 -16.57 17.98
CA PHE A 228 25.18 -15.44 17.10
C PHE A 228 25.66 -15.82 15.68
N PRO A 229 24.93 -15.45 14.62
CA PRO A 229 25.31 -15.76 13.26
C PRO A 229 26.58 -15.01 12.86
N ALA A 230 27.35 -15.61 11.95
CA ALA A 230 28.51 -14.95 11.38
C ALA A 230 28.06 -13.74 10.55
N LEU A 231 28.88 -12.70 10.59
CA LEU A 231 28.65 -11.49 9.83
C LEU A 231 28.76 -11.81 8.34
N GLN A 232 27.70 -11.48 7.58
CA GLN A 232 27.65 -11.65 6.14
C GLN A 232 28.28 -10.42 5.47
N VAL A 233 29.39 -10.63 4.78
CA VAL A 233 30.00 -9.56 4.00
C VAL A 233 29.16 -9.34 2.74
N PRO A 234 28.81 -8.07 2.40
CA PRO A 234 28.09 -7.79 1.18
C PRO A 234 28.79 -8.37 -0.05
N THR A 235 28.10 -9.26 -0.75
CA THR A 235 28.63 -9.99 -1.90
C THR A 235 27.92 -9.54 -3.17
N PHE A 236 28.70 -9.08 -4.16
CA PHE A 236 28.20 -8.60 -5.43
C PHE A 236 28.80 -9.42 -6.57
N SER A 237 27.99 -9.66 -7.62
CA SER A 237 28.46 -10.19 -8.89
C SER A 237 28.18 -9.16 -9.98
N GLY A 238 29.17 -8.85 -10.81
CA GLY A 238 29.01 -7.87 -11.90
C GLY A 238 27.85 -8.20 -12.84
N ASP A 239 27.70 -9.47 -13.17
CA ASP A 239 26.65 -9.97 -14.06
C ASP A 239 25.25 -9.93 -13.42
N GLN A 240 25.17 -10.00 -12.09
CA GLN A 240 23.91 -10.02 -11.32
C GLN A 240 23.59 -8.67 -10.68
N LEU A 241 24.46 -7.67 -10.80
CA LEU A 241 24.33 -6.40 -10.08
C LEU A 241 23.00 -5.70 -10.38
N GLN A 242 22.60 -5.65 -11.65
CA GLN A 242 21.34 -5.03 -12.06
C GLN A 242 20.14 -5.75 -11.44
N LEU A 243 20.13 -7.09 -11.47
CA LEU A 243 19.08 -7.91 -10.88
C LEU A 243 19.00 -7.67 -9.37
N MET A 244 20.14 -7.69 -8.66
CA MET A 244 20.19 -7.45 -7.22
C MET A 244 19.63 -6.08 -6.83
N PHE A 245 19.93 -5.02 -7.60
CA PHE A 245 19.37 -3.69 -7.34
C PHE A 245 17.87 -3.62 -7.60
N VAL A 246 17.37 -4.24 -8.66
CA VAL A 246 15.94 -4.33 -8.97
C VAL A 246 15.21 -5.09 -7.88
N ASP A 247 15.69 -6.28 -7.53
CA ASP A 247 15.11 -7.12 -6.46
C ASP A 247 15.11 -6.39 -5.11
N ALA A 248 16.20 -5.67 -4.79
CA ALA A 248 16.29 -4.88 -3.57
C ALA A 248 15.29 -3.71 -3.54
N ALA A 249 15.11 -3.02 -4.66
CA ALA A 249 14.13 -1.94 -4.77
C ALA A 249 12.70 -2.47 -4.57
N VAL A 250 12.40 -3.62 -5.14
CA VAL A 250 11.10 -4.30 -4.99
C VAL A 250 10.85 -4.71 -3.57
N LEU A 251 11.81 -5.44 -3.00
CA LEU A 251 11.73 -5.92 -1.62
C LEU A 251 11.60 -4.74 -0.65
N GLY A 252 12.38 -3.66 -0.87
CA GLY A 252 12.32 -2.44 -0.10
C GLY A 252 10.97 -1.73 -0.20
N MET A 253 10.44 -1.59 -1.43
CA MET A 253 9.13 -0.95 -1.64
C MET A 253 7.98 -1.78 -1.05
N LEU A 254 8.02 -3.10 -1.23
CA LEU A 254 7.05 -4.00 -0.63
C LEU A 254 7.05 -3.89 0.89
N GLY A 255 8.23 -3.90 1.52
CA GLY A 255 8.37 -3.72 2.95
C GLY A 255 7.85 -2.36 3.45
N CYS A 256 8.00 -1.28 2.65
CA CYS A 256 7.39 0.03 2.94
C CYS A 256 5.86 -0.07 2.96
N ILE A 257 5.26 -0.71 1.96
CA ILE A 257 3.81 -0.86 1.85
C ILE A 257 3.26 -1.67 3.03
N ASP A 258 3.83 -2.82 3.30
CA ASP A 258 3.39 -3.76 4.35
C ASP A 258 3.50 -3.11 5.74
N ALA A 259 4.63 -2.45 6.02
CA ALA A 259 4.85 -1.74 7.28
C ALA A 259 3.88 -0.57 7.49
N LEU A 260 3.65 0.27 6.46
CA LEU A 260 2.77 1.43 6.60
C LEU A 260 1.29 1.03 6.65
N LEU A 261 0.87 0.00 5.94
CA LEU A 261 -0.49 -0.56 6.08
C LEU A 261 -0.72 -1.08 7.50
N THR A 262 0.25 -1.79 8.06
CA THR A 262 0.19 -2.27 9.45
C THR A 262 0.20 -1.10 10.45
N SER A 263 0.93 -0.02 10.17
CA SER A 263 0.92 1.20 11.00
C SER A 263 -0.46 1.86 11.05
N VAL A 264 -1.16 1.93 9.91
CA VAL A 264 -2.54 2.45 9.85
C VAL A 264 -3.50 1.57 10.69
N ILE A 265 -3.33 0.25 10.66
CA ILE A 265 -4.11 -0.65 11.51
C ILE A 265 -3.79 -0.42 13.00
N ALA A 266 -2.51 -0.26 13.35
CA ALA A 266 -2.08 0.05 14.71
C ALA A 266 -2.70 1.37 15.20
N ASP A 267 -2.69 2.42 14.38
CA ASP A 267 -3.30 3.71 14.69
C ASP A 267 -4.80 3.60 14.96
N SER A 268 -5.51 2.83 14.13
CA SER A 268 -6.95 2.63 14.31
C SER A 268 -7.30 1.94 15.61
N LEU A 269 -6.45 1.01 16.08
CA LEU A 269 -6.64 0.26 17.32
C LEU A 269 -6.19 1.06 18.56
N THR A 270 -5.15 1.85 18.45
CA THR A 270 -4.57 2.62 19.56
C THR A 270 -5.08 4.06 19.63
N ARG A 271 -5.73 4.54 18.55
CA ARG A 271 -6.16 5.94 18.35
C ARG A 271 -4.98 6.92 18.44
N THR A 272 -3.87 6.52 17.83
CA THR A 272 -2.65 7.33 17.71
C THR A 272 -2.39 7.65 16.25
N GLU A 273 -1.42 8.50 15.97
CA GLU A 273 -0.95 8.79 14.62
C GLU A 273 0.52 8.43 14.52
N HIS A 274 0.86 7.55 13.60
CA HIS A 274 2.23 7.11 13.37
C HIS A 274 3.04 8.13 12.55
N ASN A 275 4.37 8.04 12.64
CA ASN A 275 5.26 8.78 11.77
C ASN A 275 5.76 7.87 10.63
N SER A 276 5.10 7.93 9.47
CA SER A 276 5.41 7.08 8.31
C SER A 276 6.89 7.12 7.91
N ASN A 277 7.51 8.31 7.87
CA ASN A 277 8.91 8.42 7.44
C ASN A 277 9.88 7.81 8.44
N LYS A 278 9.62 8.02 9.74
CA LYS A 278 10.42 7.40 10.81
C LYS A 278 10.23 5.88 10.81
N GLU A 279 9.00 5.40 10.52
CA GLU A 279 8.72 3.97 10.41
C GLU A 279 9.58 3.33 9.33
N LEU A 280 9.64 3.91 8.12
CA LEU A 280 10.46 3.40 7.03
C LEU A 280 11.95 3.35 7.38
N ILE A 281 12.46 4.34 8.12
CA ILE A 281 13.86 4.33 8.59
C ILE A 281 14.09 3.18 9.56
N GLY A 282 13.19 2.96 10.52
CA GLY A 282 13.30 1.86 11.49
C GLY A 282 13.24 0.49 10.83
N GLN A 283 12.32 0.28 9.90
CA GLN A 283 12.21 -0.95 9.10
C GLN A 283 13.47 -1.18 8.27
N GLY A 284 13.96 -0.12 7.61
CA GLY A 284 15.17 -0.19 6.81
C GLY A 284 16.42 -0.55 7.64
N LEU A 285 16.60 0.05 8.82
CA LEU A 285 17.68 -0.33 9.75
C LEU A 285 17.56 -1.81 10.16
N GLY A 286 16.34 -2.26 10.43
CA GLY A 286 16.06 -3.66 10.75
C GLY A 286 16.46 -4.61 9.62
N ASN A 287 16.13 -4.29 8.39
CA ASN A 287 16.47 -5.10 7.21
C ASN A 287 17.96 -5.07 6.89
N VAL A 288 18.64 -3.92 7.03
CA VAL A 288 20.11 -3.86 6.90
C VAL A 288 20.77 -4.81 7.89
N MET A 289 20.37 -4.75 9.16
CA MET A 289 20.92 -5.62 10.20
C MET A 289 20.54 -7.08 9.99
N SER A 290 19.33 -7.36 9.54
CA SER A 290 18.90 -8.71 9.19
C SER A 290 19.79 -9.32 8.12
N GLY A 291 19.97 -8.64 6.99
CA GLY A 291 20.84 -9.11 5.92
C GLY A 291 22.30 -9.28 6.36
N LEU A 292 22.82 -8.34 7.17
CA LEU A 292 24.20 -8.37 7.69
C LEU A 292 24.47 -9.59 8.57
N PHE A 293 23.45 -10.14 9.24
CA PHE A 293 23.55 -11.33 10.08
C PHE A 293 22.84 -12.55 9.50
N GLY A 294 22.66 -12.61 8.18
CA GLY A 294 22.11 -13.78 7.51
C GLY A 294 20.62 -14.04 7.80
N GLY A 295 19.88 -13.01 8.18
CA GLY A 295 18.43 -13.07 8.34
C GLY A 295 17.69 -12.66 7.06
N ILE A 296 16.47 -13.18 6.88
CA ILE A 296 15.61 -12.79 5.78
C ILE A 296 14.97 -11.42 6.04
N ALA A 297 14.46 -10.80 4.98
CA ALA A 297 13.79 -9.52 5.05
C ALA A 297 12.45 -9.60 5.82
N GLY A 298 12.14 -8.53 6.54
CA GLY A 298 10.88 -8.39 7.27
C GLY A 298 10.22 -7.04 7.06
N ALA A 299 9.00 -6.93 7.55
CA ALA A 299 8.18 -5.72 7.53
C ALA A 299 7.21 -5.71 8.73
N GLY A 300 6.33 -4.73 8.81
CA GLY A 300 5.30 -4.68 9.83
C GLY A 300 4.30 -5.84 9.70
N ALA A 301 4.20 -6.67 10.73
CA ALA A 301 3.32 -7.83 10.76
C ALA A 301 1.98 -7.49 11.40
N THR A 302 0.92 -7.47 10.59
CA THR A 302 -0.43 -7.10 11.04
C THR A 302 -0.91 -7.98 12.19
N MET A 303 -0.80 -9.31 12.08
CA MET A 303 -1.29 -10.23 13.11
C MET A 303 -0.53 -10.06 14.42
N GLY A 304 0.81 -10.00 14.37
CA GLY A 304 1.65 -9.77 15.55
C GLY A 304 1.34 -8.43 16.23
N THR A 305 1.13 -7.38 15.43
CA THR A 305 0.77 -6.04 15.91
C THR A 305 -0.59 -6.01 16.60
N VAL A 306 -1.62 -6.57 15.98
CA VAL A 306 -2.98 -6.65 16.56
C VAL A 306 -2.96 -7.39 17.90
N VAL A 307 -2.31 -8.54 17.95
CA VAL A 307 -2.21 -9.35 19.18
C VAL A 307 -1.41 -8.63 20.26
N ASN A 308 -0.29 -7.99 19.92
CA ASN A 308 0.46 -7.16 20.85
C ASN A 308 -0.42 -6.09 21.51
N ILE A 309 -1.16 -5.32 20.70
CA ILE A 309 -2.04 -4.25 21.18
C ILE A 309 -3.18 -4.81 22.04
N GLN A 310 -3.81 -5.92 21.63
CA GLN A 310 -4.89 -6.56 22.37
C GLN A 310 -4.43 -7.16 23.69
N ALA A 311 -3.17 -7.64 23.76
CA ALA A 311 -2.56 -8.15 24.98
C ALA A 311 -2.07 -7.03 25.93
N GLY A 312 -2.16 -5.77 25.50
CA GLY A 312 -1.85 -4.60 26.34
C GLY A 312 -0.56 -3.87 25.98
N GLY A 313 0.13 -4.23 24.91
CA GLY A 313 1.31 -3.51 24.39
C GLY A 313 0.94 -2.10 23.95
N ARG A 314 1.70 -1.11 24.41
CA ARG A 314 1.47 0.33 24.11
C ARG A 314 2.74 1.07 23.71
N THR A 315 3.91 0.53 23.99
CA THR A 315 5.19 1.18 23.73
C THR A 315 6.16 0.27 22.97
N ALA A 316 7.24 0.84 22.50
CA ALA A 316 8.33 0.11 21.83
C ALA A 316 8.92 -1.05 22.68
N LEU A 317 8.74 -0.98 24.01
CA LEU A 317 9.18 -2.02 24.92
C LEU A 317 8.54 -3.37 24.61
N SER A 318 7.31 -3.41 24.11
CA SER A 318 6.66 -4.67 23.73
C SER A 318 7.36 -5.33 22.53
N GLY A 319 7.75 -4.56 21.51
CA GLY A 319 8.54 -5.06 20.38
C GLY A 319 9.93 -5.52 20.78
N LEU A 320 10.60 -4.78 21.68
CA LEU A 320 11.90 -5.17 22.23
C LEU A 320 11.79 -6.45 23.08
N THR A 321 10.74 -6.58 23.90
CA THR A 321 10.46 -7.80 24.68
C THR A 321 10.29 -9.00 23.76
N ARG A 322 9.51 -8.84 22.68
CA ARG A 322 9.32 -9.89 21.68
C ARG A 322 10.65 -10.32 21.05
N ALA A 323 11.47 -9.38 20.63
CA ALA A 323 12.78 -9.68 20.05
C ALA A 323 13.68 -10.41 21.06
N GLY A 324 13.67 -9.99 22.33
CA GLY A 324 14.40 -10.64 23.41
C GLY A 324 13.95 -12.08 23.69
N VAL A 325 12.63 -12.34 23.65
CA VAL A 325 12.08 -13.70 23.82
C VAL A 325 12.50 -14.60 22.65
N LEU A 326 12.40 -14.13 21.41
CA LEU A 326 12.85 -14.91 20.25
C LEU A 326 14.36 -15.18 20.27
N LEU A 327 15.15 -14.20 20.68
CA LEU A 327 16.59 -14.39 20.88
C LEU A 327 16.86 -15.47 21.95
N ALA A 328 16.15 -15.44 23.07
CA ALA A 328 16.26 -16.46 24.08
C ALA A 328 15.90 -17.86 23.55
N VAL A 329 14.88 -17.97 22.71
CA VAL A 329 14.51 -19.23 22.04
C VAL A 329 15.66 -19.74 21.17
N ILE A 330 16.29 -18.87 20.35
CA ILE A 330 17.43 -19.28 19.52
C ILE A 330 18.60 -19.79 20.37
N LEU A 331 18.92 -19.10 21.46
CA LEU A 331 20.09 -19.42 22.26
C LEU A 331 19.89 -20.66 23.16
N VAL A 332 18.67 -20.91 23.62
CA VAL A 332 18.38 -21.95 24.63
C VAL A 332 17.62 -23.14 24.04
N ALA A 333 16.73 -22.92 23.10
CA ALA A 333 15.78 -23.90 22.58
C ALA A 333 16.10 -24.42 21.17
N ALA A 334 17.26 -24.10 20.58
CA ALA A 334 17.64 -24.47 19.22
C ALA A 334 17.48 -25.99 18.96
N ASN A 335 17.88 -26.84 19.92
CA ASN A 335 17.76 -28.31 19.79
C ASN A 335 16.30 -28.79 19.70
N TYR A 336 15.37 -28.12 20.37
CA TYR A 336 13.93 -28.44 20.26
C TYR A 336 13.32 -27.99 18.95
N VAL A 337 13.89 -26.98 18.34
CA VAL A 337 13.45 -26.48 17.02
C VAL A 337 13.96 -27.38 15.90
N ALA A 338 15.11 -28.00 16.06
CA ALA A 338 15.74 -28.88 15.08
C ALA A 338 14.87 -30.08 14.66
N VAL A 339 14.06 -30.61 15.58
CA VAL A 339 13.20 -31.80 15.33
C VAL A 339 11.85 -31.49 14.70
N ILE A 340 11.55 -30.22 14.44
CA ILE A 340 10.27 -29.80 13.83
C ILE A 340 10.21 -30.28 12.37
N PRO A 341 9.15 -31.00 11.95
CA PRO A 341 8.99 -31.45 10.59
C PRO A 341 8.76 -30.31 9.60
N LEU A 342 9.38 -30.34 8.43
CA LEU A 342 9.17 -29.36 7.37
C LEU A 342 7.72 -29.36 6.87
N ALA A 343 7.05 -30.50 6.85
CA ALA A 343 5.64 -30.62 6.50
C ALA A 343 4.71 -29.82 7.42
N VAL A 344 5.02 -29.75 8.72
CA VAL A 344 4.28 -28.93 9.70
C VAL A 344 4.44 -27.44 9.37
N LEU A 345 5.65 -27.00 9.06
CA LEU A 345 5.92 -25.62 8.70
C LEU A 345 5.27 -25.24 7.37
N SER A 346 5.26 -26.16 6.39
CA SER A 346 4.57 -25.91 5.12
C SER A 346 3.05 -25.82 5.30
N GLY A 347 2.46 -26.62 6.20
CA GLY A 347 1.04 -26.49 6.59
C GLY A 347 0.71 -25.13 7.21
N ILE A 348 1.59 -24.61 8.07
CA ILE A 348 1.46 -23.26 8.64
C ILE A 348 1.55 -22.22 7.54
N ALA A 349 2.59 -22.25 6.69
CA ALA A 349 2.81 -21.28 5.62
C ALA A 349 1.68 -21.30 4.56
N LEU A 350 1.19 -22.48 4.20
CA LEU A 350 0.05 -22.65 3.30
C LEU A 350 -1.22 -22.00 3.88
N LYS A 351 -1.52 -22.25 5.16
CA LYS A 351 -2.67 -21.63 5.82
C LYS A 351 -2.54 -20.11 5.89
N VAL A 352 -1.34 -19.60 6.13
CA VAL A 352 -1.07 -18.16 6.08
C VAL A 352 -1.28 -17.60 4.69
N GLY A 353 -0.83 -18.28 3.64
CA GLY A 353 -1.11 -17.90 2.25
C GLY A 353 -2.60 -17.74 1.99
N ILE A 354 -3.41 -18.70 2.45
CA ILE A 354 -4.88 -18.64 2.35
C ILE A 354 -5.44 -17.43 3.12
N ASP A 355 -4.88 -17.12 4.30
CA ASP A 355 -5.36 -16.02 5.15
C ASP A 355 -4.93 -14.62 4.66
N ILE A 356 -3.87 -14.52 3.87
CA ILE A 356 -3.43 -13.28 3.22
C ILE A 356 -4.41 -12.88 2.10
N ILE A 357 -5.06 -13.83 1.45
CA ILE A 357 -6.04 -13.55 0.40
C ILE A 357 -7.20 -12.75 0.97
N ASP A 358 -7.50 -11.60 0.36
CA ASP A 358 -8.60 -10.72 0.79
C ASP A 358 -9.96 -11.26 0.32
N TRP A 359 -10.39 -12.39 0.92
CA TRP A 359 -11.65 -13.04 0.62
C TRP A 359 -12.87 -12.13 0.77
N ASN A 360 -12.82 -11.19 1.71
CA ASN A 360 -13.91 -10.27 1.97
C ASN A 360 -14.12 -9.30 0.81
N PHE A 361 -13.04 -8.77 0.27
CA PHE A 361 -13.12 -7.88 -0.86
C PHE A 361 -13.35 -8.63 -2.18
N LEU A 362 -12.68 -9.77 -2.39
CA LEU A 362 -12.88 -10.61 -3.58
C LEU A 362 -14.36 -10.94 -3.82
N LYS A 363 -15.11 -11.28 -2.77
CA LYS A 363 -16.53 -11.65 -2.87
C LYS A 363 -17.45 -10.49 -3.24
N ARG A 364 -17.08 -9.24 -2.95
CA ARG A 364 -17.93 -8.06 -3.14
C ARG A 364 -17.34 -6.99 -4.06
N ALA A 365 -16.14 -7.18 -4.57
CA ALA A 365 -15.45 -6.19 -5.40
C ALA A 365 -16.29 -5.74 -6.60
N HIS A 366 -16.96 -6.69 -7.26
CA HIS A 366 -17.84 -6.42 -8.40
C HIS A 366 -19.08 -5.56 -8.05
N GLN A 367 -19.53 -5.59 -6.78
CA GLN A 367 -20.65 -4.76 -6.30
C GLN A 367 -20.19 -3.31 -6.03
N VAL A 368 -18.90 -3.12 -5.70
CA VAL A 368 -18.33 -1.80 -5.40
C VAL A 368 -17.95 -1.06 -6.68
N SER A 369 -17.23 -1.72 -7.59
CA SER A 369 -16.80 -1.13 -8.86
C SER A 369 -16.35 -2.23 -9.84
N ILE A 370 -16.96 -2.30 -11.00
CA ILE A 370 -16.56 -3.25 -12.06
C ILE A 370 -15.14 -2.93 -12.54
N LYS A 371 -14.83 -1.63 -12.80
CA LYS A 371 -13.48 -1.21 -13.21
C LYS A 371 -12.43 -1.55 -12.14
N GLY A 372 -12.75 -1.30 -10.86
CA GLY A 372 -11.88 -1.64 -9.73
C GLY A 372 -11.66 -3.15 -9.59
N SER A 373 -12.68 -3.96 -9.83
CA SER A 373 -12.58 -5.42 -9.80
C SER A 373 -11.66 -5.95 -10.91
N LEU A 374 -11.78 -5.41 -12.13
CA LEU A 374 -10.92 -5.79 -13.25
C LEU A 374 -9.45 -5.47 -12.96
N ILE A 375 -9.16 -4.32 -12.34
CA ILE A 375 -7.80 -3.98 -11.89
C ILE A 375 -7.32 -5.01 -10.87
N MET A 376 -8.12 -5.29 -9.85
CA MET A 376 -7.77 -6.24 -8.80
C MET A 376 -7.45 -7.64 -9.37
N TYR A 377 -8.34 -8.19 -10.21
CA TYR A 377 -8.10 -9.50 -10.83
C TYR A 377 -6.92 -9.47 -11.81
N GLY A 378 -6.74 -8.38 -12.55
CA GLY A 378 -5.59 -8.18 -13.41
C GLY A 378 -4.28 -8.15 -12.62
N VAL A 379 -4.25 -7.46 -11.49
CA VAL A 379 -3.10 -7.43 -10.57
C VAL A 379 -2.83 -8.82 -10.00
N ILE A 380 -3.85 -9.57 -9.56
CA ILE A 380 -3.69 -10.96 -9.09
C ILE A 380 -3.02 -11.81 -10.19
N LEU A 381 -3.57 -11.79 -11.39
CA LEU A 381 -3.08 -12.61 -12.50
C LEU A 381 -1.62 -12.27 -12.87
N LEU A 382 -1.32 -10.97 -12.99
CA LEU A 382 0.03 -10.49 -13.28
C LEU A 382 1.02 -10.87 -12.16
N THR A 383 0.61 -10.72 -10.88
CA THR A 383 1.44 -11.08 -9.73
C THR A 383 1.80 -12.56 -9.72
N VAL A 384 0.82 -13.43 -10.02
CA VAL A 384 1.01 -14.89 -9.94
C VAL A 384 1.75 -15.45 -11.16
N LEU A 385 1.47 -14.96 -12.36
CA LEU A 385 1.92 -15.60 -13.61
C LEU A 385 3.06 -14.88 -14.34
N VAL A 386 3.28 -13.59 -14.07
CA VAL A 386 4.26 -12.81 -14.83
C VAL A 386 5.37 -12.33 -13.90
N ASP A 387 5.11 -11.27 -13.17
CA ASP A 387 6.09 -10.62 -12.29
C ASP A 387 5.39 -9.74 -11.27
N LEU A 388 5.86 -9.84 -10.03
CA LEU A 388 5.32 -9.12 -8.88
C LEU A 388 5.45 -7.59 -9.03
N ILE A 389 6.58 -7.14 -9.59
CA ILE A 389 6.91 -5.71 -9.73
C ILE A 389 6.06 -5.11 -10.83
N ALA A 390 6.06 -5.78 -11.98
CA ALA A 390 5.25 -5.37 -13.13
C ALA A 390 3.77 -5.27 -12.75
N ALA A 391 3.27 -6.24 -11.97
CA ALA A 391 1.88 -6.25 -11.50
C ALA A 391 1.53 -5.02 -10.67
N VAL A 392 2.37 -4.65 -9.69
CA VAL A 392 2.15 -3.47 -8.85
C VAL A 392 2.27 -2.19 -9.67
N GLY A 393 3.33 -2.07 -10.48
CA GLY A 393 3.57 -0.89 -11.32
C GLY A 393 2.40 -0.62 -12.28
N ILE A 394 1.98 -1.64 -13.01
CA ILE A 394 0.85 -1.57 -13.96
C ILE A 394 -0.46 -1.29 -13.21
N GLY A 395 -0.70 -2.01 -12.11
CA GLY A 395 -1.91 -1.83 -11.31
C GLY A 395 -2.06 -0.42 -10.77
N VAL A 396 -1.00 0.13 -10.16
CA VAL A 396 -0.96 1.51 -9.65
C VAL A 396 -1.14 2.52 -10.78
N PHE A 397 -0.45 2.32 -11.91
CA PHE A 397 -0.56 3.21 -13.06
C PHE A 397 -2.00 3.28 -13.60
N ILE A 398 -2.63 2.13 -13.86
CA ILE A 398 -4.01 2.06 -14.35
C ILE A 398 -4.98 2.65 -13.33
N ALA A 399 -4.85 2.30 -12.05
CA ALA A 399 -5.73 2.79 -11.00
C ALA A 399 -5.64 4.31 -10.83
N ASN A 400 -4.43 4.89 -10.95
CA ASN A 400 -4.24 6.33 -10.90
C ASN A 400 -4.87 7.03 -12.12
N ILE A 401 -4.71 6.49 -13.34
CA ILE A 401 -5.36 7.03 -14.53
C ILE A 401 -6.88 7.07 -14.35
N LEU A 402 -7.49 5.97 -13.89
CA LEU A 402 -8.94 5.91 -13.68
C LEU A 402 -9.40 6.85 -12.56
N THR A 403 -8.59 7.05 -11.53
CA THR A 403 -8.87 8.02 -10.47
C THR A 403 -8.83 9.45 -11.01
N ILE A 404 -7.82 9.79 -11.82
CA ILE A 404 -7.71 11.09 -12.48
C ILE A 404 -8.90 11.31 -13.45
N GLU A 405 -9.25 10.30 -14.24
CA GLU A 405 -10.41 10.35 -15.13
C GLU A 405 -11.70 10.65 -14.36
N ARG A 406 -11.95 9.93 -13.27
CA ARG A 406 -13.13 10.14 -12.43
C ARG A 406 -13.14 11.51 -11.75
N MET A 407 -12.00 11.95 -11.22
CA MET A 407 -11.89 13.30 -10.66
C MET A 407 -12.14 14.38 -11.72
N SER A 408 -11.59 14.20 -12.94
CA SER A 408 -11.81 15.11 -14.05
C SER A 408 -13.29 15.18 -14.46
N ALA A 409 -13.98 14.04 -14.49
CA ALA A 409 -15.42 14.00 -14.80
C ALA A 409 -16.24 14.74 -13.74
N LEU A 410 -15.98 14.50 -12.45
CA LEU A 410 -16.66 15.19 -11.35
C LEU A 410 -16.40 16.71 -11.37
N GLN A 411 -15.18 17.12 -11.71
CA GLN A 411 -14.84 18.55 -11.83
C GLN A 411 -15.47 19.20 -13.08
N ALA A 412 -15.64 18.44 -14.16
CA ALA A 412 -16.30 18.95 -15.36
C ALA A 412 -17.77 19.34 -15.11
N GLU A 413 -18.46 18.65 -14.19
CA GLU A 413 -19.83 19.01 -13.76
C GLU A 413 -19.88 20.33 -12.98
N SER A 414 -18.73 20.82 -12.50
CA SER A 414 -18.61 22.10 -11.79
C SER A 414 -18.44 23.31 -12.72
N VAL A 415 -18.42 23.09 -14.04
CA VAL A 415 -18.45 24.14 -15.08
C VAL A 415 -19.85 24.18 -15.66
N LYS A 416 -20.56 25.28 -15.49
CA LYS A 416 -21.94 25.44 -15.93
C LYS A 416 -22.12 26.73 -16.72
N THR A 417 -22.92 26.64 -17.77
CA THR A 417 -23.35 27.76 -18.59
C THR A 417 -24.85 28.00 -18.34
N ILE A 418 -25.22 29.19 -17.93
CA ILE A 418 -26.58 29.55 -17.53
C ILE A 418 -27.02 30.76 -18.36
N THR A 419 -28.13 30.61 -19.10
CA THR A 419 -28.71 31.66 -19.97
C THR A 419 -30.06 32.17 -19.45
N ASP A 420 -30.69 31.42 -18.58
CA ASP A 420 -32.00 31.71 -17.98
C ASP A 420 -32.00 31.33 -16.48
N ALA A 421 -33.17 31.42 -15.83
CA ALA A 421 -33.34 31.08 -14.42
C ALA A 421 -33.30 29.56 -14.19
N ASP A 422 -32.13 28.94 -14.35
CA ASP A 422 -31.90 27.50 -14.08
C ASP A 422 -31.94 27.21 -12.59
N ASP A 423 -32.82 26.27 -12.16
CA ASP A 423 -32.93 25.82 -10.77
C ASP A 423 -31.75 24.92 -10.33
N ALA A 424 -30.90 24.48 -11.27
CA ALA A 424 -29.70 23.66 -10.94
C ALA A 424 -28.57 24.47 -10.27
N VAL A 425 -28.68 25.79 -10.20
CA VAL A 425 -27.72 26.70 -9.55
C VAL A 425 -28.44 27.54 -8.50
N LEU A 426 -27.80 27.70 -7.33
CA LEU A 426 -28.27 28.58 -6.26
C LEU A 426 -28.13 30.07 -6.70
N LEU A 427 -29.12 30.55 -7.41
CA LEU A 427 -29.26 31.96 -7.79
C LEU A 427 -30.23 32.66 -6.84
N THR A 428 -29.91 33.89 -6.46
CA THR A 428 -30.84 34.73 -5.70
C THR A 428 -32.04 35.13 -6.57
N PRO A 429 -33.20 35.50 -5.99
CA PRO A 429 -34.36 35.95 -6.76
C PRO A 429 -34.04 37.11 -7.69
N ASN A 430 -33.15 38.01 -7.33
CA ASN A 430 -32.72 39.14 -8.16
C ASN A 430 -31.86 38.70 -9.34
N GLU A 431 -30.92 37.75 -9.11
CA GLU A 431 -30.07 37.20 -10.18
C GLU A 431 -30.92 36.46 -11.22
N LYS A 432 -31.88 35.65 -10.76
CA LYS A 432 -32.84 34.98 -11.64
C LYS A 432 -33.61 36.00 -12.51
N ARG A 433 -34.16 37.04 -11.88
CA ARG A 433 -34.90 38.06 -12.61
C ARG A 433 -34.03 38.77 -13.67
N TRP A 434 -32.78 39.10 -13.36
CA TRP A 434 -31.89 39.77 -14.31
C TRP A 434 -31.51 38.84 -15.49
N LEU A 435 -31.31 37.57 -15.27
CA LEU A 435 -31.06 36.60 -16.35
C LEU A 435 -32.30 36.44 -17.24
N ASP A 436 -33.49 36.35 -16.65
CA ASP A 436 -34.76 36.30 -17.39
C ASP A 436 -35.01 37.58 -18.21
N GLU A 437 -34.77 38.76 -17.61
CA GLU A 437 -34.86 40.06 -18.29
C GLU A 437 -33.86 40.16 -19.45
N ALA A 438 -32.70 39.51 -19.37
CA ALA A 438 -31.70 39.50 -20.41
C ALA A 438 -32.09 38.62 -21.62
N ASN A 439 -33.06 37.74 -21.48
CA ASN A 439 -33.61 36.90 -22.56
C ASN A 439 -32.51 36.22 -23.41
N GLY A 440 -31.54 35.58 -22.76
CA GLY A 440 -30.42 34.87 -23.40
C GLY A 440 -29.26 35.75 -23.90
N ARG A 441 -29.36 37.08 -23.82
CA ARG A 441 -28.30 38.01 -24.27
C ARG A 441 -27.13 38.12 -23.29
N VAL A 442 -27.32 37.73 -22.01
CA VAL A 442 -26.30 37.66 -20.97
C VAL A 442 -26.14 36.21 -20.54
N LEU A 443 -24.92 35.74 -20.53
CA LEU A 443 -24.56 34.38 -20.13
C LEU A 443 -23.76 34.40 -18.84
N LEU A 444 -24.18 33.61 -17.86
CA LEU A 444 -23.41 33.34 -16.65
C LEU A 444 -22.60 32.04 -16.83
N PHE A 445 -21.29 32.18 -16.90
CA PHE A 445 -20.36 31.08 -16.99
C PHE A 445 -19.79 30.80 -15.59
N GLN A 446 -20.44 29.89 -14.87
CA GLN A 446 -20.08 29.59 -13.48
C GLN A 446 -19.05 28.48 -13.38
N LEU A 447 -18.01 28.73 -12.58
CA LEU A 447 -17.01 27.75 -12.19
C LEU A 447 -17.00 27.62 -10.66
N SER A 448 -17.05 26.39 -10.15
CA SER A 448 -17.05 26.13 -8.71
C SER A 448 -16.07 25.03 -8.32
N GLY A 449 -15.56 25.10 -7.07
CA GLY A 449 -14.64 24.09 -6.52
C GLY A 449 -13.19 24.21 -7.04
N PRO A 450 -12.36 23.18 -6.78
CA PRO A 450 -10.96 23.16 -7.21
C PRO A 450 -10.86 22.82 -8.72
N MET A 451 -10.29 23.72 -9.51
CA MET A 451 -10.11 23.57 -10.96
C MET A 451 -8.71 23.05 -11.29
N ILE A 452 -8.47 21.73 -11.25
CA ILE A 452 -7.13 21.15 -11.35
C ILE A 452 -6.92 20.41 -12.69
N PHE A 453 -7.55 19.24 -12.88
CA PHE A 453 -7.38 18.40 -14.08
C PHE A 453 -8.68 18.26 -14.87
N GLY A 454 -8.58 18.10 -16.20
CA GLY A 454 -9.74 17.80 -17.06
C GLY A 454 -10.74 18.94 -17.26
N VAL A 455 -10.76 19.94 -16.39
CA VAL A 455 -11.67 21.09 -16.43
C VAL A 455 -11.46 21.95 -17.67
N ALA A 456 -10.24 22.02 -18.20
CA ALA A 456 -9.95 22.77 -19.41
C ALA A 456 -10.81 22.32 -20.61
N LYS A 457 -11.02 21.00 -20.75
CA LYS A 457 -11.87 20.44 -21.79
C LYS A 457 -13.35 20.82 -21.56
N ALA A 458 -13.80 20.83 -20.30
CA ALA A 458 -15.14 21.27 -19.94
C ALA A 458 -15.34 22.76 -20.20
N ILE A 459 -14.38 23.62 -19.81
CA ILE A 459 -14.41 25.06 -20.11
C ILE A 459 -14.51 25.28 -21.61
N SER A 460 -13.65 24.63 -22.42
CA SER A 460 -13.70 24.77 -23.89
C SER A 460 -15.01 24.25 -24.49
N ARG A 461 -15.51 23.12 -23.99
CA ARG A 461 -16.78 22.55 -24.48
C ARG A 461 -17.97 23.48 -24.21
N GLU A 462 -18.11 23.93 -22.97
CA GLU A 462 -19.17 24.82 -22.55
C GLU A 462 -19.04 26.18 -23.25
N HIS A 463 -17.82 26.70 -23.40
CA HIS A 463 -17.58 27.94 -24.13
C HIS A 463 -17.92 27.83 -25.61
N ASN A 464 -17.59 26.72 -26.27
CA ASN A 464 -17.91 26.48 -27.68
C ASN A 464 -19.43 26.26 -27.93
N ALA A 465 -20.15 25.83 -26.89
CA ALA A 465 -21.61 25.67 -26.96
C ALA A 465 -22.38 27.00 -26.86
N ILE A 466 -21.68 28.10 -26.51
CA ILE A 466 -22.26 29.42 -26.38
C ILE A 466 -22.67 29.94 -27.76
N GLN A 467 -23.97 30.06 -27.97
CA GLN A 467 -24.56 30.73 -29.13
C GLN A 467 -24.65 32.25 -28.91
N ASP A 468 -25.36 32.98 -29.70
CA ASP A 468 -25.41 34.45 -29.72
C ASP A 468 -25.72 35.07 -28.34
N CYS A 469 -24.71 35.62 -27.67
CA CYS A 469 -24.86 36.46 -26.49
C CYS A 469 -24.03 37.74 -26.63
N ASP A 470 -24.50 38.84 -25.99
CA ASP A 470 -23.82 40.13 -26.02
C ASP A 470 -22.82 40.28 -24.89
N ALA A 471 -23.07 39.61 -23.78
CA ALA A 471 -22.19 39.66 -22.60
C ALA A 471 -22.03 38.31 -21.93
N ILE A 472 -20.83 38.08 -21.35
CA ILE A 472 -20.50 36.89 -20.58
C ILE A 472 -19.97 37.31 -19.20
N VAL A 473 -20.54 36.73 -18.15
CA VAL A 473 -20.07 36.87 -16.78
C VAL A 473 -19.33 35.58 -16.36
N PHE A 474 -18.01 35.61 -16.27
CA PHE A 474 -17.24 34.52 -15.73
C PHE A 474 -17.22 34.59 -14.20
N ASP A 475 -17.98 33.72 -13.55
CA ASP A 475 -18.04 33.64 -12.09
C ASP A 475 -17.04 32.62 -11.54
N LEU A 476 -16.00 33.13 -10.87
CA LEU A 476 -14.94 32.40 -10.21
C LEU A 476 -14.97 32.61 -8.69
N SER A 477 -16.07 33.13 -8.14
CA SER A 477 -16.18 33.46 -6.71
C SER A 477 -15.95 32.25 -5.81
N GLU A 478 -16.36 31.06 -6.26
CA GLU A 478 -16.20 29.79 -5.53
C GLU A 478 -14.94 29.00 -5.91
N VAL A 479 -14.10 29.52 -6.81
CA VAL A 479 -12.85 28.85 -7.23
C VAL A 479 -11.70 29.22 -6.31
N ARG A 480 -11.43 28.38 -5.31
CA ARG A 480 -10.33 28.58 -4.37
C ARG A 480 -8.96 28.25 -4.96
N HIS A 481 -8.91 27.29 -5.85
CA HIS A 481 -7.66 26.82 -6.48
C HIS A 481 -7.86 26.64 -7.98
N LEU A 482 -7.08 27.38 -8.77
CA LEU A 482 -7.09 27.31 -10.23
C LEU A 482 -5.77 26.69 -10.71
N GLY A 483 -5.82 25.50 -11.33
CA GLY A 483 -4.65 24.82 -11.91
C GLY A 483 -4.14 25.53 -13.16
N VAL A 484 -2.91 25.22 -13.60
CA VAL A 484 -2.28 25.85 -14.76
C VAL A 484 -3.11 25.66 -16.04
N THR A 485 -3.48 24.42 -16.33
CA THR A 485 -4.23 24.08 -17.55
C THR A 485 -5.61 24.73 -17.58
N ALA A 486 -6.32 24.76 -16.45
CA ALA A 486 -7.61 25.46 -16.33
C ALA A 486 -7.46 26.98 -16.48
N SER A 487 -6.36 27.57 -15.97
CA SER A 487 -6.05 28.99 -16.13
C SER A 487 -5.87 29.39 -17.59
N LEU A 488 -5.13 28.58 -18.36
CA LEU A 488 -4.90 28.82 -19.79
C LEU A 488 -6.19 28.63 -20.60
N ALA A 489 -7.01 27.64 -20.25
CA ALA A 489 -8.31 27.45 -20.90
C ALA A 489 -9.26 28.64 -20.65
N LEU A 490 -9.26 29.17 -19.43
CA LEU A 490 -10.04 30.36 -19.08
C LEU A 490 -9.50 31.62 -19.79
N GLU A 491 -8.17 31.81 -19.84
CA GLU A 491 -7.56 32.90 -20.61
C GLU A 491 -8.00 32.86 -22.07
N ASN A 492 -7.94 31.69 -22.70
CA ASN A 492 -8.38 31.51 -24.08
C ASN A 492 -9.88 31.79 -24.25
N ALA A 493 -10.73 31.34 -23.32
CA ALA A 493 -12.17 31.60 -23.37
C ALA A 493 -12.48 33.10 -23.24
N VAL A 494 -11.81 33.81 -22.34
CA VAL A 494 -11.94 35.27 -22.18
C VAL A 494 -11.48 35.99 -23.47
N LYS A 495 -10.31 35.61 -23.99
CA LYS A 495 -9.76 36.21 -25.22
C LYS A 495 -10.68 36.02 -26.42
N GLU A 496 -11.18 34.83 -26.65
CA GLU A 496 -12.12 34.51 -27.73
C GLU A 496 -13.42 35.26 -27.58
N ALA A 497 -13.96 35.40 -26.35
CA ALA A 497 -15.16 36.17 -26.10
C ALA A 497 -14.97 37.64 -26.46
N VAL A 498 -13.83 38.23 -26.10
CA VAL A 498 -13.48 39.63 -26.45
C VAL A 498 -13.29 39.79 -27.97
N GLU A 499 -12.58 38.85 -28.63
CA GLU A 499 -12.39 38.87 -30.09
C GLU A 499 -13.70 38.77 -30.87
N LYS A 500 -14.71 38.08 -30.33
CA LYS A 500 -16.07 38.01 -30.87
C LYS A 500 -16.92 39.23 -30.57
N GLY A 501 -16.34 40.28 -29.97
CA GLY A 501 -17.04 41.53 -29.65
C GLY A 501 -17.98 41.44 -28.44
N ARG A 502 -17.90 40.37 -27.64
CA ARG A 502 -18.72 40.20 -26.45
C ARG A 502 -18.16 41.00 -25.27
N ARG A 503 -19.04 41.54 -24.45
CA ARG A 503 -18.63 42.20 -23.21
C ARG A 503 -18.34 41.15 -22.15
N VAL A 504 -17.11 41.15 -21.60
CA VAL A 504 -16.69 40.16 -20.63
C VAL A 504 -16.61 40.81 -19.24
N PHE A 505 -17.24 40.17 -18.27
CA PHE A 505 -17.21 40.52 -16.85
C PHE A 505 -16.60 39.35 -16.08
N ILE A 506 -15.73 39.63 -15.12
CA ILE A 506 -15.09 38.60 -14.30
C ILE A 506 -15.38 38.84 -12.82
N VAL A 507 -15.93 37.81 -12.15
CA VAL A 507 -16.14 37.78 -10.70
C VAL A 507 -15.08 36.91 -10.09
N VAL A 508 -14.25 37.45 -9.21
CA VAL A 508 -13.17 36.70 -8.54
C VAL A 508 -12.94 37.19 -7.12
N ALA A 509 -12.91 36.25 -6.18
CA ALA A 509 -12.54 36.52 -4.81
C ALA A 509 -11.02 36.75 -4.65
N ALA A 510 -10.63 37.45 -3.58
CA ALA A 510 -9.23 37.59 -3.24
C ALA A 510 -8.61 36.22 -2.92
N GLY A 511 -7.47 35.88 -3.54
CA GLY A 511 -6.84 34.59 -3.31
C GLY A 511 -5.86 34.15 -4.39
N GLN A 512 -5.61 32.85 -4.44
CA GLN A 512 -4.69 32.24 -5.39
C GLN A 512 -5.20 32.40 -6.85
N THR A 513 -6.49 32.22 -7.08
CA THR A 513 -7.14 32.33 -8.39
C THR A 513 -6.91 33.73 -8.97
N LYS A 514 -7.19 34.78 -8.21
CA LYS A 514 -6.97 36.18 -8.64
C LYS A 514 -5.50 36.43 -9.00
N ARG A 515 -4.54 36.09 -8.12
CA ARG A 515 -3.10 36.26 -8.38
C ARG A 515 -2.60 35.52 -9.63
N ARG A 516 -3.19 34.36 -9.94
CA ARG A 516 -2.84 33.59 -11.13
C ARG A 516 -3.34 34.25 -12.41
N LEU A 517 -4.56 34.73 -12.42
CA LEU A 517 -5.14 35.46 -13.55
C LEU A 517 -4.41 36.81 -13.79
N GLU A 518 -3.99 37.51 -12.72
CA GLU A 518 -3.15 38.69 -12.81
C GLU A 518 -1.80 38.39 -13.50
N LYS A 519 -1.13 37.28 -13.09
CA LYS A 519 0.14 36.87 -13.70
C LYS A 519 0.01 36.50 -15.19
N LEU A 520 -1.12 35.94 -15.59
CA LEU A 520 -1.46 35.64 -16.99
C LEU A 520 -1.96 36.88 -17.76
N LYS A 521 -2.06 38.04 -17.10
CA LYS A 521 -2.56 39.28 -17.66
C LYS A 521 -3.99 39.21 -18.22
N VAL A 522 -4.79 38.26 -17.73
CA VAL A 522 -6.20 38.10 -18.17
C VAL A 522 -7.01 39.35 -17.92
N PHE A 523 -6.79 40.06 -16.82
CA PHE A 523 -7.46 41.32 -16.50
C PHE A 523 -7.08 42.47 -17.43
N GLY A 524 -5.98 42.37 -18.17
CA GLY A 524 -5.63 43.33 -19.21
C GLY A 524 -6.42 43.17 -20.52
N LEU A 525 -7.18 42.08 -20.65
CA LEU A 525 -8.06 41.82 -21.81
C LEU A 525 -9.42 42.48 -21.67
N ILE A 526 -9.78 42.94 -20.47
CA ILE A 526 -11.09 43.53 -20.14
C ILE A 526 -10.94 44.91 -19.51
N PRO A 527 -11.94 45.80 -19.58
CA PRO A 527 -11.94 47.05 -18.82
C PRO A 527 -11.88 46.83 -17.33
N HIS A 528 -11.16 47.67 -16.59
CA HIS A 528 -11.04 47.55 -15.12
C HIS A 528 -12.37 47.57 -14.37
N GLU A 529 -13.36 48.28 -14.90
CA GLU A 529 -14.73 48.37 -14.40
C GLU A 529 -15.53 47.06 -14.57
N HIS A 530 -15.06 46.10 -15.35
CA HIS A 530 -15.66 44.77 -15.52
C HIS A 530 -15.12 43.72 -14.55
N LEU A 531 -14.33 44.12 -13.58
CA LEU A 531 -13.79 43.20 -12.54
C LEU A 531 -14.57 43.38 -11.24
N TYR A 532 -15.28 42.34 -10.82
CA TYR A 532 -16.16 42.33 -9.66
C TYR A 532 -15.71 41.35 -8.58
N ARG A 533 -16.23 41.54 -7.37
CA ARG A 533 -16.11 40.59 -6.26
C ARG A 533 -17.42 39.88 -5.95
N ASP A 534 -18.53 40.50 -6.38
CA ASP A 534 -19.90 40.02 -6.17
C ASP A 534 -20.55 39.67 -7.51
N ARG A 535 -21.16 38.49 -7.55
CA ARG A 535 -21.82 37.98 -8.78
C ARG A 535 -23.05 38.79 -9.17
N ALA A 536 -23.82 39.21 -8.16
CA ALA A 536 -25.04 39.97 -8.39
C ALA A 536 -24.72 41.34 -9.01
N GLU A 537 -23.66 42.03 -8.54
CA GLU A 537 -23.20 43.29 -9.14
C GLU A 537 -22.76 43.11 -10.61
N ALA A 538 -21.98 42.04 -10.87
CA ALA A 538 -21.50 41.75 -12.22
C ALA A 538 -22.65 41.43 -13.17
N LEU A 539 -23.63 40.62 -12.76
CA LEU A 539 -24.83 40.31 -13.57
C LEU A 539 -25.64 41.56 -13.84
N ARG A 540 -25.93 42.38 -12.84
CA ARG A 540 -26.64 43.65 -13.00
C ARG A 540 -25.94 44.54 -14.04
N SER A 541 -24.63 44.69 -13.94
CA SER A 541 -23.84 45.49 -14.88
C SER A 541 -23.86 44.91 -16.30
N ALA A 542 -23.78 43.59 -16.45
CA ALA A 542 -23.85 42.91 -17.74
C ALA A 542 -25.21 43.12 -18.43
N VAL A 543 -26.30 43.00 -17.67
CA VAL A 543 -27.66 43.23 -18.18
C VAL A 543 -27.84 44.68 -18.59
N THR A 544 -27.47 45.65 -17.73
CA THR A 544 -27.57 47.08 -18.05
C THR A 544 -26.75 47.44 -19.30
N ALA A 545 -25.59 46.86 -19.48
CA ALA A 545 -24.75 47.08 -20.63
C ALA A 545 -25.35 46.47 -21.93
N SER A 546 -26.10 45.35 -21.84
CA SER A 546 -26.73 44.69 -23.00
C SER A 546 -28.01 45.37 -23.50
N PHE A 547 -28.61 46.22 -22.67
CA PHE A 547 -29.75 47.07 -23.02
C PHE A 547 -29.36 48.56 -22.86
N PRO A 548 -28.65 49.15 -23.83
CA PRO A 548 -28.38 50.57 -23.75
C PRO A 548 -29.74 51.29 -23.74
N THR A 549 -30.00 52.01 -22.64
CA THR A 549 -31.14 52.93 -22.57
C THR A 549 -31.08 53.79 -23.79
N THR A 550 -32.03 53.61 -24.72
CA THR A 550 -32.32 54.58 -25.79
C THR A 550 -32.52 55.92 -25.09
N GLY A 551 -31.52 56.79 -25.22
CA GLY A 551 -31.59 58.11 -24.66
C GLY A 551 -32.90 58.80 -25.08
N THR A 552 -33.68 59.19 -24.12
CA THR A 552 -34.70 60.21 -24.26
C THR A 552 -34.02 61.45 -24.84
N VAL A 553 -34.09 61.59 -26.16
CA VAL A 553 -33.86 62.87 -26.80
C VAL A 553 -35.07 63.75 -26.40
N ALA A 554 -34.79 64.70 -25.52
CA ALA A 554 -35.70 65.82 -25.24
C ALA A 554 -35.62 66.87 -26.32
#